data_a4aa61a8e65ad13d16aeed2b660049bc
#
_entry.id   a4aa61a8e65ad13d16aeed2b660049bc
#
_cell.length_a   1.000
_cell.length_b   1.000
_cell.length_c   1.000
_cell.angle_alpha   90.00
_cell.angle_beta   90.00
_cell.angle_gamma   90.00
#
_symmetry.space_group_name_H-M   'P 1'
#
loop_
_entity.id
_entity.type
_entity.pdbx_description
1 polymer ?
#
loop_
_entity_poly.entity_id
_entity_poly.type
_entity_poly.pdbx_seq_one_letter_code
_entity_poly.pdbx_strand_id
1 'polypeptide(L)'
;AGGKGLNVTRVLSEFGDSVVATGLVGGKLGDFLVENIDDKVTKRFFSIQGETRNCIAILHGDNQTEILEKGPEVQEKEGQDFLAYFKELLNTVEVVAISGSLPAGLPVDYYASLVELANQAGKPVVLDCSGAALQAVLESPHKPTVIKPNNEELSQLLGREISKDLDELKEVLQEPLFDGIEWIIVSLGANGAFAKHG
;
A
#
# COMPACT_ATOMS: atom_id res chain seq x y z
N ALA A 1 1.69 -1.96 17.07
CA ALA A 1 2.32 -1.41 15.86
C ALA A 1 1.21 -1.03 14.87
N GLY A 2 1.32 0.14 14.24
CA GLY A 2 0.29 0.69 13.36
C GLY A 2 0.81 0.88 11.93
N GLY A 3 -0.14 1.17 11.03
CA GLY A 3 0.08 1.39 9.60
C GLY A 3 -0.73 0.39 8.76
N LYS A 4 -1.16 0.84 7.57
CA LYS A 4 -2.05 0.02 6.71
C LYS A 4 -1.43 -1.36 6.43
N GLY A 5 -0.16 -1.43 6.02
CA GLY A 5 0.51 -2.70 5.72
C GLY A 5 0.62 -3.64 6.93
N LEU A 6 0.91 -3.11 8.12
CA LEU A 6 0.98 -3.93 9.33
C LEU A 6 -0.40 -4.40 9.80
N ASN A 7 -1.48 -3.65 9.52
CA ASN A 7 -2.83 -4.13 9.77
C ASN A 7 -3.18 -5.31 8.86
N VAL A 8 -2.80 -5.26 7.58
CA VAL A 8 -2.95 -6.40 6.65
C VAL A 8 -2.14 -7.60 7.15
N THR A 9 -0.87 -7.38 7.52
CA THR A 9 0.01 -8.41 8.10
C THR A 9 -0.64 -9.11 9.30
N ARG A 10 -1.18 -8.34 10.24
CA ARG A 10 -1.83 -8.90 11.44
C ARG A 10 -3.04 -9.76 11.08
N VAL A 11 -3.92 -9.24 10.23
CA VAL A 11 -5.14 -9.97 9.82
C VAL A 11 -4.78 -11.29 9.13
N LEU A 12 -3.87 -11.28 8.17
CA LEU A 12 -3.45 -12.50 7.47
C LEU A 12 -2.81 -13.51 8.44
N SER A 13 -1.97 -13.05 9.36
CA SER A 13 -1.38 -13.92 10.38
C SER A 13 -2.43 -14.53 11.33
N GLU A 14 -3.48 -13.76 11.70
CA GLU A 14 -4.61 -14.26 12.48
C GLU A 14 -5.43 -15.31 11.73
N PHE A 15 -5.55 -15.21 10.41
CA PHE A 15 -6.16 -16.24 9.55
C PHE A 15 -5.28 -17.47 9.35
N GLY A 16 -4.03 -17.44 9.79
CA GLY A 16 -3.11 -18.57 9.71
C GLY A 16 -2.24 -18.61 8.46
N ASP A 17 -2.22 -17.52 7.69
CA ASP A 17 -1.34 -17.40 6.52
C ASP A 17 0.12 -17.23 6.94
N SER A 18 1.03 -17.73 6.09
CA SER A 18 2.47 -17.45 6.22
C SER A 18 2.78 -16.06 5.67
N VAL A 19 3.15 -15.14 6.54
CA VAL A 19 3.33 -13.72 6.20
C VAL A 19 4.78 -13.30 6.35
N VAL A 20 5.31 -12.64 5.31
CA VAL A 20 6.57 -11.90 5.35
C VAL A 20 6.23 -10.42 5.39
N ALA A 21 6.56 -9.74 6.48
CA ALA A 21 6.40 -8.29 6.60
C ALA A 21 7.70 -7.59 6.24
N THR A 22 7.61 -6.63 5.34
CA THR A 22 8.75 -5.80 4.91
C THR A 22 8.35 -4.33 4.78
N GLY A 23 9.34 -3.47 4.70
CA GLY A 23 9.19 -2.02 4.56
C GLY A 23 10.45 -1.32 5.10
N LEU A 24 10.42 0.01 5.06
CA LEU A 24 11.49 0.85 5.54
C LEU A 24 11.26 1.21 7.00
N VAL A 25 12.22 0.91 7.85
CA VAL A 25 12.21 1.27 9.28
C VAL A 25 13.55 1.86 9.68
N GLY A 26 13.57 2.71 10.69
CA GLY A 26 14.81 3.25 11.19
C GLY A 26 14.69 3.82 12.60
N GLY A 27 15.83 3.94 13.27
CA GLY A 27 15.95 4.43 14.62
C GLY A 27 15.27 3.56 15.67
N LYS A 28 15.16 4.10 16.89
CA LYS A 28 14.59 3.35 18.03
C LYS A 28 13.13 2.99 17.88
N LEU A 29 12.35 3.85 17.21
CA LEU A 29 10.94 3.55 16.93
C LEU A 29 10.79 2.44 15.89
N GLY A 30 11.69 2.38 14.90
CA GLY A 30 11.77 1.28 13.95
C GLY A 30 12.07 -0.05 14.65
N ASP A 31 13.07 -0.08 15.52
CA ASP A 31 13.42 -1.28 16.31
C ASP A 31 12.25 -1.70 17.19
N PHE A 32 11.66 -0.76 17.93
CA PHE A 32 10.48 -1.02 18.77
C PHE A 32 9.29 -1.57 17.95
N LEU A 33 9.06 -1.03 16.76
CA LEU A 33 8.00 -1.52 15.87
C LEU A 33 8.25 -2.98 15.47
N VAL A 34 9.47 -3.32 15.04
CA VAL A 34 9.82 -4.68 14.60
C VAL A 34 9.74 -5.68 15.75
N GLU A 35 10.21 -5.29 16.95
CA GLU A 35 10.14 -6.13 18.16
C GLU A 35 8.70 -6.47 18.56
N ASN A 36 7.75 -5.54 18.33
CA ASN A 36 6.35 -5.69 18.72
C ASN A 36 5.44 -6.27 17.61
N ILE A 37 5.98 -6.76 16.52
CA ILE A 37 5.24 -7.57 15.54
C ILE A 37 5.19 -9.02 16.06
N ASP A 38 4.03 -9.69 15.86
CA ASP A 38 3.82 -11.10 16.25
C ASP A 38 4.94 -11.99 15.72
N ASP A 39 5.41 -12.91 16.54
CA ASP A 39 6.51 -13.84 16.21
C ASP A 39 6.13 -14.87 15.13
N LYS A 40 4.83 -15.03 14.82
CA LYS A 40 4.36 -15.82 13.68
C LYS A 40 4.69 -15.18 12.33
N VAL A 41 4.96 -13.87 12.32
CA VAL A 41 5.29 -13.11 11.12
C VAL A 41 6.78 -13.14 10.88
N THR A 42 7.20 -13.48 9.67
CA THR A 42 8.60 -13.37 9.24
C THR A 42 8.94 -11.89 9.02
N LYS A 43 9.76 -11.33 9.90
CA LYS A 43 10.14 -9.92 9.90
C LYS A 43 11.33 -9.70 8.97
N ARG A 44 11.14 -9.00 7.86
CA ARG A 44 12.14 -8.70 6.82
C ARG A 44 12.15 -7.22 6.49
N PHE A 45 12.38 -6.38 7.50
CA PHE A 45 12.45 -4.93 7.34
C PHE A 45 13.82 -4.47 6.86
N PHE A 46 13.84 -3.41 6.09
CA PHE A 46 15.05 -2.75 5.62
C PHE A 46 15.33 -1.51 6.47
N SER A 47 16.53 -1.44 7.04
CA SER A 47 16.91 -0.32 7.91
C SER A 47 17.33 0.90 7.10
N ILE A 48 16.80 2.06 7.48
CA ILE A 48 17.19 3.38 6.97
C ILE A 48 17.77 4.25 8.09
N GLN A 49 18.46 5.33 7.73
CA GLN A 49 19.07 6.23 8.73
C GLN A 49 18.03 7.09 9.47
N GLY A 50 16.90 7.40 8.84
CA GLY A 50 15.85 8.22 9.42
C GLY A 50 15.05 7.49 10.49
N GLU A 51 14.57 8.24 11.51
CA GLU A 51 13.70 7.70 12.58
C GLU A 51 12.29 7.37 12.03
N THR A 52 11.79 6.19 12.31
CA THR A 52 10.41 5.81 12.01
C THR A 52 9.44 6.77 12.71
N ARG A 53 8.41 7.24 12.00
CA ARG A 53 7.43 8.20 12.53
C ARG A 53 6.44 7.57 13.50
N ASN A 54 5.94 8.39 14.42
CA ASN A 54 4.74 8.07 15.17
C ASN A 54 3.46 8.43 14.38
N CYS A 55 2.43 7.61 14.56
CA CYS A 55 1.07 7.92 14.18
C CYS A 55 0.22 7.64 15.42
N ILE A 56 -0.34 8.68 16.01
CA ILE A 56 -1.09 8.59 17.27
C ILE A 56 -2.57 8.82 16.96
N ALA A 57 -3.40 7.84 17.29
CA ALA A 57 -4.85 7.97 17.22
C ALA A 57 -5.40 8.16 18.64
N ILE A 58 -6.08 9.27 18.88
CA ILE A 58 -6.75 9.59 20.13
C ILE A 58 -8.23 9.34 19.94
N LEU A 59 -8.76 8.32 20.63
CA LEU A 59 -10.18 7.99 20.60
C LEU A 59 -10.90 8.77 21.73
N HIS A 60 -11.96 9.51 21.38
CA HIS A 60 -12.73 10.31 22.34
C HIS A 60 -14.22 10.32 21.94
N GLY A 61 -15.06 9.70 22.75
CA GLY A 61 -16.47 9.46 22.44
C GLY A 61 -16.58 8.63 21.14
N ASP A 62 -17.39 9.10 20.20
CA ASP A 62 -17.56 8.48 18.88
C ASP A 62 -16.62 9.06 17.82
N ASN A 63 -15.65 9.86 18.22
CA ASN A 63 -14.70 10.54 17.33
C ASN A 63 -13.28 10.01 17.50
N GLN A 64 -12.47 10.24 16.48
CA GLN A 64 -11.04 9.95 16.47
C GLN A 64 -10.27 11.17 15.98
N THR A 65 -9.22 11.54 16.71
CA THR A 65 -8.25 12.54 16.29
C THR A 65 -6.93 11.84 15.98
N GLU A 66 -6.39 12.05 14.80
CA GLU A 66 -5.10 11.48 14.40
C GLU A 66 -4.02 12.56 14.37
N ILE A 67 -2.89 12.26 14.99
CA ILE A 67 -1.66 13.05 14.89
C ILE A 67 -0.68 12.23 14.06
N LEU A 68 -0.48 12.66 12.82
CA LEU A 68 0.41 12.00 11.87
C LEU A 68 1.71 12.80 11.77
N GLU A 69 2.78 12.30 12.34
CA GLU A 69 4.10 12.91 12.16
C GLU A 69 4.55 12.79 10.69
N LYS A 70 5.31 13.77 10.24
CA LYS A 70 6.03 13.66 8.98
C LYS A 70 7.08 12.56 9.14
N GLY A 71 7.03 11.54 8.28
CA GLY A 71 8.06 10.49 8.26
C GLY A 71 9.43 11.01 7.88
N PRO A 72 10.48 10.18 8.05
CA PRO A 72 11.83 10.53 7.62
C PRO A 72 11.88 10.69 6.10
N GLU A 73 12.86 11.47 5.65
CA GLU A 73 13.19 11.55 4.24
C GLU A 73 14.14 10.39 3.90
N VAL A 74 13.67 9.49 3.04
CA VAL A 74 14.46 8.34 2.59
C VAL A 74 15.48 8.82 1.55
N GLN A 75 16.74 8.45 1.74
CA GLN A 75 17.78 8.79 0.79
C GLN A 75 17.62 7.98 -0.50
N GLU A 76 17.99 8.55 -1.65
CA GLU A 76 17.91 7.88 -2.95
C GLU A 76 18.57 6.50 -2.94
N LYS A 77 19.76 6.42 -2.32
CA LYS A 77 20.49 5.14 -2.20
C LYS A 77 19.71 4.11 -1.37
N GLU A 78 19.07 4.51 -0.28
CA GLU A 78 18.26 3.61 0.55
C GLU A 78 17.05 3.08 -0.24
N GLY A 79 16.44 3.94 -1.06
CA GLY A 79 15.38 3.53 -1.97
C GLY A 79 15.86 2.51 -3.00
N GLN A 80 16.99 2.74 -3.63
CA GLN A 80 17.58 1.81 -4.61
C GLN A 80 17.97 0.46 -3.95
N ASP A 81 18.61 0.52 -2.78
CA ASP A 81 19.01 -0.67 -2.02
C ASP A 81 17.76 -1.47 -1.59
N PHE A 82 16.66 -0.79 -1.23
CA PHE A 82 15.41 -1.49 -0.90
C PHE A 82 14.78 -2.16 -2.11
N LEU A 83 14.83 -1.59 -3.32
CA LEU A 83 14.35 -2.26 -4.53
C LEU A 83 15.12 -3.56 -4.79
N ALA A 84 16.45 -3.55 -4.60
CA ALA A 84 17.27 -4.75 -4.73
C ALA A 84 16.91 -5.80 -3.67
N TYR A 85 16.75 -5.38 -2.42
CA TYR A 85 16.31 -6.23 -1.31
C TYR A 85 14.91 -6.81 -1.54
N PHE A 86 13.96 -6.00 -1.99
CA PHE A 86 12.61 -6.43 -2.31
C PHE A 86 12.61 -7.51 -3.40
N LYS A 87 13.43 -7.34 -4.45
CA LYS A 87 13.58 -8.31 -5.52
C LYS A 87 14.01 -9.68 -5.00
N GLU A 88 14.91 -9.73 -4.00
CA GLU A 88 15.31 -10.99 -3.37
C GLU A 88 14.16 -11.65 -2.60
N LEU A 89 13.35 -10.83 -1.88
CA LEU A 89 12.19 -11.33 -1.13
C LEU A 89 11.11 -11.94 -2.02
N LEU A 90 10.96 -11.51 -3.27
CA LEU A 90 9.98 -12.05 -4.21
C LEU A 90 10.15 -13.58 -4.44
N ASN A 91 11.35 -14.11 -4.24
CA ASN A 91 11.58 -15.56 -4.34
C ASN A 91 10.98 -16.36 -3.17
N THR A 92 10.56 -15.70 -2.11
CA THR A 92 10.07 -16.34 -0.87
C THR A 92 8.57 -16.20 -0.66
N VAL A 93 7.87 -15.50 -1.54
CA VAL A 93 6.44 -15.19 -1.41
C VAL A 93 5.68 -15.56 -2.69
N GLU A 94 4.38 -15.76 -2.58
CA GLU A 94 3.50 -16.05 -3.72
C GLU A 94 2.71 -14.83 -4.17
N VAL A 95 2.37 -13.93 -3.23
CA VAL A 95 1.57 -12.73 -3.46
C VAL A 95 2.23 -11.55 -2.75
N VAL A 96 2.13 -10.37 -3.33
CA VAL A 96 2.63 -9.12 -2.76
C VAL A 96 1.46 -8.21 -2.42
N ALA A 97 1.41 -7.69 -1.19
CA ALA A 97 0.52 -6.61 -0.79
C ALA A 97 1.33 -5.35 -0.51
N ILE A 98 1.07 -4.28 -1.26
CA ILE A 98 1.68 -2.95 -1.06
C ILE A 98 0.60 -2.04 -0.51
N SER A 99 0.81 -1.50 0.69
CA SER A 99 -0.22 -0.72 1.36
C SER A 99 0.36 0.43 2.17
N GLY A 100 -0.23 1.60 2.03
CA GLY A 100 0.14 2.81 2.74
C GLY A 100 0.64 3.94 1.84
N SER A 101 1.10 5.02 2.48
CA SER A 101 1.63 6.20 1.79
C SER A 101 3.10 6.03 1.41
N LEU A 102 3.48 6.63 0.28
CA LEU A 102 4.88 6.68 -0.14
C LEU A 102 5.68 7.58 0.82
N PRO A 103 6.83 7.13 1.36
CA PRO A 103 7.72 7.96 2.15
C PRO A 103 8.28 9.17 1.38
N ALA A 104 8.56 10.26 2.08
CA ALA A 104 9.28 11.39 1.52
C ALA A 104 10.69 10.98 1.07
N GLY A 105 11.21 11.61 0.01
CA GLY A 105 12.52 11.30 -0.57
C GLY A 105 12.50 10.22 -1.64
N LEU A 106 11.46 9.39 -1.71
CA LEU A 106 11.29 8.45 -2.81
C LEU A 106 10.56 9.10 -3.99
N PRO A 107 10.90 8.74 -5.24
CA PRO A 107 10.22 9.24 -6.42
C PRO A 107 8.76 8.78 -6.46
N VAL A 108 7.88 9.57 -7.08
CA VAL A 108 6.43 9.33 -7.11
C VAL A 108 6.05 7.99 -7.74
N ASP A 109 6.86 7.48 -8.67
CA ASP A 109 6.71 6.22 -9.39
C ASP A 109 7.36 5.02 -8.68
N TYR A 110 7.80 5.21 -7.44
CA TYR A 110 8.48 4.15 -6.69
C TYR A 110 7.62 2.89 -6.52
N TYR A 111 6.31 3.05 -6.30
CA TYR A 111 5.40 1.89 -6.25
C TYR A 111 5.23 1.22 -7.61
N ALA A 112 5.30 1.97 -8.71
CA ALA A 112 5.32 1.38 -10.06
C ALA A 112 6.55 0.48 -10.24
N SER A 113 7.71 0.89 -9.73
CA SER A 113 8.93 0.06 -9.75
C SER A 113 8.78 -1.23 -8.93
N LEU A 114 8.12 -1.18 -7.76
CA LEU A 114 7.84 -2.40 -6.98
C LEU A 114 6.87 -3.34 -7.71
N VAL A 115 5.82 -2.77 -8.33
CA VAL A 115 4.85 -3.54 -9.15
C VAL A 115 5.55 -4.19 -10.33
N GLU A 116 6.42 -3.45 -11.02
CA GLU A 116 7.21 -3.99 -12.14
C GLU A 116 8.07 -5.18 -11.71
N LEU A 117 8.82 -5.05 -10.61
CA LEU A 117 9.65 -6.15 -10.08
C LEU A 117 8.81 -7.38 -9.73
N ALA A 118 7.65 -7.18 -9.09
CA ALA A 118 6.74 -8.27 -8.76
C ALA A 118 6.19 -8.95 -10.02
N ASN A 119 5.76 -8.18 -11.03
CA ASN A 119 5.25 -8.70 -12.30
C ASN A 119 6.33 -9.48 -13.05
N GLN A 120 7.59 -8.99 -13.09
CA GLN A 120 8.73 -9.69 -13.68
C GLN A 120 9.01 -11.03 -12.97
N ALA A 121 8.74 -11.12 -11.68
CA ALA A 121 8.84 -12.34 -10.89
C ALA A 121 7.57 -13.22 -10.96
N GLY A 122 6.55 -12.82 -11.74
CA GLY A 122 5.29 -13.56 -11.87
C GLY A 122 4.43 -13.53 -10.60
N LYS A 123 4.57 -12.51 -9.75
CA LYS A 123 3.84 -12.40 -8.48
C LYS A 123 2.65 -11.46 -8.61
N PRO A 124 1.42 -11.90 -8.27
CA PRO A 124 0.26 -11.03 -8.16
C PRO A 124 0.50 -9.91 -7.14
N VAL A 125 -0.01 -8.72 -7.44
CA VAL A 125 0.14 -7.54 -6.57
C VAL A 125 -1.23 -7.00 -6.17
N VAL A 126 -1.46 -6.86 -4.87
CA VAL A 126 -2.57 -6.12 -4.28
C VAL A 126 -2.05 -4.74 -3.83
N LEU A 127 -2.56 -3.67 -4.42
CA LEU A 127 -2.11 -2.31 -4.15
C LEU A 127 -3.21 -1.48 -3.46
N ASP A 128 -2.89 -0.94 -2.28
CA ASP A 128 -3.72 0.01 -1.53
C ASP A 128 -2.92 1.28 -1.22
N CYS A 129 -2.81 2.15 -2.21
CA CYS A 129 -2.24 3.48 -2.08
C CYS A 129 -3.14 4.52 -2.75
N SER A 130 -2.81 5.80 -2.61
CA SER A 130 -3.64 6.89 -3.12
C SER A 130 -2.81 8.03 -3.74
N GLY A 131 -3.50 9.02 -4.32
CA GLY A 131 -2.91 10.24 -4.86
C GLY A 131 -1.95 9.98 -6.02
N ALA A 132 -0.90 10.80 -6.10
CA ALA A 132 0.06 10.77 -7.20
C ALA A 132 0.79 9.43 -7.35
N ALA A 133 1.01 8.71 -6.24
CA ALA A 133 1.65 7.39 -6.30
C ALA A 133 0.75 6.35 -6.97
N LEU A 134 -0.56 6.36 -6.69
CA LEU A 134 -1.52 5.51 -7.39
C LEU A 134 -1.59 5.87 -8.87
N GLN A 135 -1.69 7.15 -9.19
CA GLN A 135 -1.71 7.63 -10.59
C GLN A 135 -0.47 7.13 -11.36
N ALA A 136 0.72 7.28 -10.80
CA ALA A 136 1.96 6.82 -11.43
C ALA A 136 1.96 5.30 -11.71
N VAL A 137 1.40 4.49 -10.79
CA VAL A 137 1.23 3.05 -11.03
C VAL A 137 0.23 2.78 -12.14
N LEU A 138 -0.89 3.50 -12.18
CA LEU A 138 -1.93 3.32 -13.20
C LEU A 138 -1.48 3.77 -14.59
N GLU A 139 -0.57 4.72 -14.69
CA GLU A 139 0.04 5.17 -15.95
C GLU A 139 1.21 4.26 -16.40
N SER A 140 1.75 3.43 -15.50
CA SER A 140 2.82 2.48 -15.82
C SER A 140 2.32 1.34 -16.72
N PRO A 141 3.18 0.76 -17.59
CA PRO A 141 2.84 -0.44 -18.36
C PRO A 141 2.66 -1.69 -17.48
N HIS A 142 3.26 -1.70 -16.28
CA HIS A 142 3.14 -2.79 -15.32
C HIS A 142 2.00 -2.51 -14.34
N LYS A 143 0.93 -3.31 -14.43
CA LYS A 143 -0.28 -3.12 -13.62
C LYS A 143 -0.31 -4.04 -12.39
N PRO A 144 -0.83 -3.58 -11.25
CA PRO A 144 -1.16 -4.47 -10.15
C PRO A 144 -2.34 -5.39 -10.53
N THR A 145 -2.41 -6.55 -9.91
CA THR A 145 -3.54 -7.48 -10.08
C THR A 145 -4.82 -6.91 -9.47
N VAL A 146 -4.68 -6.27 -8.30
CA VAL A 146 -5.80 -5.70 -7.54
C VAL A 146 -5.46 -4.29 -7.09
N ILE A 147 -6.41 -3.36 -7.24
CA ILE A 147 -6.38 -2.05 -6.55
C ILE A 147 -7.63 -1.91 -5.66
N LYS A 148 -7.49 -1.11 -4.58
CA LYS A 148 -8.58 -0.89 -3.63
C LYS A 148 -8.75 0.60 -3.27
N PRO A 149 -9.13 1.46 -4.19
CA PRO A 149 -9.47 2.84 -3.87
C PRO A 149 -10.82 2.95 -3.14
N ASN A 150 -11.03 4.07 -2.46
CA ASN A 150 -12.37 4.51 -2.08
C ASN A 150 -12.91 5.51 -3.12
N ASN A 151 -14.18 5.93 -3.00
CA ASN A 151 -14.79 6.86 -3.96
C ASN A 151 -14.14 8.26 -3.94
N GLU A 152 -13.62 8.70 -2.80
CA GLU A 152 -12.91 9.99 -2.70
C GLU A 152 -11.55 9.92 -3.40
N GLU A 153 -10.82 8.82 -3.23
CA GLU A 153 -9.55 8.58 -3.92
C GLU A 153 -9.75 8.47 -5.44
N LEU A 154 -10.84 7.83 -5.90
CA LEU A 154 -11.22 7.84 -7.32
C LEU A 154 -11.53 9.24 -7.83
N SER A 155 -12.28 10.04 -7.05
CA SER A 155 -12.60 11.43 -7.41
C SER A 155 -11.34 12.28 -7.57
N GLN A 156 -10.40 12.13 -6.64
CA GLN A 156 -9.11 12.82 -6.70
C GLN A 156 -8.27 12.36 -7.91
N LEU A 157 -8.22 11.06 -8.17
CA LEU A 157 -7.48 10.47 -9.29
C LEU A 157 -7.99 10.97 -10.63
N LEU A 158 -9.32 11.06 -10.80
CA LEU A 158 -9.97 11.44 -12.04
C LEU A 158 -10.23 12.96 -12.17
N GLY A 159 -9.91 13.74 -11.13
CA GLY A 159 -10.10 15.20 -11.11
C GLY A 159 -11.57 15.63 -11.19
N ARG A 160 -12.52 14.77 -10.86
CA ARG A 160 -13.96 15.02 -10.83
C ARG A 160 -14.65 14.25 -9.71
N GLU A 161 -15.76 14.77 -9.25
CA GLU A 161 -16.56 14.09 -8.21
C GLU A 161 -17.13 12.77 -8.76
N ILE A 162 -16.92 11.69 -8.01
CA ILE A 162 -17.48 10.36 -8.27
C ILE A 162 -18.41 10.03 -7.10
N SER A 163 -19.67 9.77 -7.41
CA SER A 163 -20.64 9.39 -6.39
C SER A 163 -20.50 7.92 -5.99
N LYS A 164 -21.37 7.47 -5.09
CA LYS A 164 -21.44 6.04 -4.70
C LYS A 164 -22.48 5.28 -5.51
N ASP A 165 -22.98 5.88 -6.60
CA ASP A 165 -23.92 5.25 -7.52
C ASP A 165 -23.23 4.12 -8.29
N LEU A 166 -23.89 2.96 -8.35
CA LEU A 166 -23.28 1.76 -8.93
C LEU A 166 -23.15 1.85 -10.46
N ASP A 167 -24.05 2.55 -11.12
CA ASP A 167 -24.02 2.66 -12.59
C ASP A 167 -22.93 3.66 -13.00
N GLU A 168 -22.76 4.75 -12.26
CA GLU A 168 -21.61 5.66 -12.44
C GLU A 168 -20.28 4.93 -12.19
N LEU A 169 -20.15 4.15 -11.11
CA LEU A 169 -18.94 3.38 -10.82
C LEU A 169 -18.62 2.38 -11.94
N LYS A 170 -19.62 1.71 -12.52
CA LYS A 170 -19.43 0.80 -13.66
C LYS A 170 -18.83 1.52 -14.86
N GLU A 171 -19.35 2.72 -15.18
CA GLU A 171 -18.86 3.51 -16.31
C GLU A 171 -17.43 4.02 -16.07
N VAL A 172 -17.19 4.59 -14.89
CA VAL A 172 -15.88 5.13 -14.49
C VAL A 172 -14.78 4.08 -14.57
N LEU A 173 -15.05 2.87 -14.06
CA LEU A 173 -14.04 1.81 -14.04
C LEU A 173 -13.78 1.17 -15.42
N GLN A 174 -14.48 1.61 -16.47
CA GLN A 174 -14.18 1.24 -17.86
C GLN A 174 -13.24 2.24 -18.55
N GLU A 175 -12.84 3.30 -17.87
CA GLU A 175 -11.90 4.25 -18.44
C GLU A 175 -10.53 3.59 -18.72
N PRO A 176 -9.81 3.99 -19.80
CA PRO A 176 -8.53 3.37 -20.20
C PRO A 176 -7.46 3.37 -19.13
N LEU A 177 -7.55 4.26 -18.15
CA LEU A 177 -6.63 4.33 -17.00
C LEU A 177 -6.59 3.01 -16.22
N PHE A 178 -7.71 2.30 -16.19
CA PHE A 178 -7.88 1.05 -15.44
C PHE A 178 -7.64 -0.22 -16.27
N ASP A 179 -7.26 -0.07 -17.54
CA ASP A 179 -6.98 -1.21 -18.41
C ASP A 179 -5.83 -2.07 -17.86
N GLY A 180 -5.98 -3.38 -17.96
CA GLY A 180 -4.98 -4.35 -17.51
C GLY A 180 -4.99 -4.65 -16.01
N ILE A 181 -5.92 -4.09 -15.24
CA ILE A 181 -6.12 -4.43 -13.82
C ILE A 181 -7.20 -5.50 -13.74
N GLU A 182 -6.88 -6.64 -13.12
CA GLU A 182 -7.81 -7.77 -13.02
C GLU A 182 -8.98 -7.49 -12.07
N TRP A 183 -8.69 -6.90 -10.90
CA TRP A 183 -9.68 -6.56 -9.89
C TRP A 183 -9.58 -5.11 -9.44
N ILE A 184 -10.70 -4.41 -9.43
CA ILE A 184 -10.83 -3.07 -8.85
C ILE A 184 -11.90 -3.13 -7.77
N ILE A 185 -11.52 -2.88 -6.52
CA ILE A 185 -12.43 -2.92 -5.37
C ILE A 185 -12.61 -1.50 -4.84
N VAL A 186 -13.77 -0.92 -5.05
CA VAL A 186 -14.09 0.44 -4.55
C VAL A 186 -14.78 0.33 -3.22
N SER A 187 -14.14 0.80 -2.15
CA SER A 187 -14.74 0.83 -0.81
C SER A 187 -15.69 2.04 -0.68
N LEU A 188 -16.90 1.80 -0.15
CA LEU A 188 -17.98 2.78 -0.05
C LEU A 188 -18.35 3.10 1.42
N GLY A 189 -17.48 2.77 2.37
CA GLY A 189 -17.71 2.93 3.80
C GLY A 189 -18.88 2.08 4.28
N ALA A 190 -19.85 2.69 4.98
CA ALA A 190 -21.04 1.97 5.48
C ALA A 190 -21.92 1.36 4.38
N ASN A 191 -21.73 1.77 3.11
CA ASN A 191 -22.46 1.24 1.95
C ASN A 191 -21.81 -0.02 1.36
N GLY A 192 -20.76 -0.57 1.99
CA GLY A 192 -20.08 -1.77 1.55
C GLY A 192 -18.98 -1.49 0.52
N ALA A 193 -18.92 -2.27 -0.54
CA ALA A 193 -17.93 -2.14 -1.61
C ALA A 193 -18.52 -2.54 -2.96
N PHE A 194 -17.96 -1.95 -4.02
CA PHE A 194 -18.21 -2.36 -5.39
C PHE A 194 -16.94 -3.02 -5.95
N ALA A 195 -17.07 -4.15 -6.64
CA ALA A 195 -15.94 -4.82 -7.26
C ALA A 195 -16.18 -5.02 -8.77
N LYS A 196 -15.17 -4.66 -9.57
CA LYS A 196 -15.08 -4.99 -11.00
C LYS A 196 -14.02 -6.06 -11.20
N HIS A 197 -14.33 -7.05 -12.02
CA HIS A 197 -13.42 -8.11 -12.48
C HIS A 197 -13.35 -8.13 -14.00
N GLY A 198 -12.16 -7.99 -14.57
CA GLY A 198 -11.92 -8.00 -16.00
C GLY A 198 -12.31 -6.75 -16.75
#